data_b6971a05ac81dc64dd82e193f722950e
#
_entry.id   b6971a05ac81dc64dd82e193f722950e
#
_cell.length_a   1.000
_cell.length_b   1.000
_cell.length_c   1.000
_cell.angle_alpha   90.00
_cell.angle_beta   90.00
_cell.angle_gamma   90.00
#
_symmetry.space_group_name_H-M   'P 1'
#
loop_
_entity.id
_entity.type
_entity.pdbx_description
1 polymer ?
#
loop_
_entity_poly.entity_id
_entity_poly.type
_entity_poly.pdbx_seq_one_letter_code
_entity_poly.pdbx_strand_id
1 'polypeptide(L)'
;MRMMKKSIALLLTAAIGFGDATGLYAEDLGDEERISTLEEKVEELEDRISKLEQLILEQDDKLILEPGTYIGGDDIPVGEYSFAVSGTGQGYFYQYESYAAFLENDYLLAYPMIDEKSKEDLLKQGVKAVSSLYLTELNSVKIEKGNCIQVEGMTVEGIQN
;
A
#
# COMPACT_ATOMS: atom_id res chain seq x y z
N MET A 1 -7.88 17.98 -2.33
CA MET A 1 -7.81 17.63 -0.91
C MET A 1 -9.09 16.94 -0.44
N ARG A 2 -9.42 15.75 -0.97
CA ARG A 2 -10.66 15.03 -0.53
C ARG A 2 -10.75 13.54 -0.89
N MET A 3 -9.67 12.84 -1.23
CA MET A 3 -9.75 11.41 -1.59
C MET A 3 -9.11 10.41 -0.62
N MET A 4 -8.21 10.81 0.26
CA MET A 4 -7.55 9.88 1.20
C MET A 4 -8.40 9.40 2.39
N LYS A 5 -9.60 9.96 2.63
CA LYS A 5 -10.43 9.58 3.79
C LYS A 5 -11.38 8.39 3.57
N LYS A 6 -11.49 7.85 2.36
CA LYS A 6 -12.47 6.78 2.08
C LYS A 6 -11.93 5.36 2.19
N SER A 7 -10.64 5.14 2.07
CA SER A 7 -10.05 3.79 2.15
C SER A 7 -9.88 3.29 3.59
N ILE A 8 -9.66 4.18 4.54
CA ILE A 8 -9.50 3.82 5.96
C ILE A 8 -10.83 3.34 6.58
N ALA A 9 -11.97 3.84 6.11
CA ALA A 9 -13.27 3.48 6.67
C ALA A 9 -13.75 2.06 6.33
N LEU A 10 -13.20 1.44 5.26
CA LEU A 10 -13.67 0.11 4.82
C LEU A 10 -12.96 -1.05 5.51
N LEU A 11 -11.74 -0.85 6.01
CA LEU A 11 -10.99 -1.88 6.76
C LEU A 11 -11.40 -1.98 8.23
N LEU A 12 -11.91 -0.90 8.82
CA LEU A 12 -12.37 -0.93 10.22
C LEU A 12 -13.70 -1.69 10.43
N THR A 13 -14.51 -1.85 9.38
CA THR A 13 -15.80 -2.56 9.48
C THR A 13 -15.70 -4.08 9.45
N ALA A 14 -14.58 -4.64 9.03
CA ALA A 14 -14.40 -6.10 8.98
C ALA A 14 -13.86 -6.71 10.28
N ALA A 15 -13.32 -5.91 11.20
CA ALA A 15 -12.74 -6.40 12.45
C ALA A 15 -13.68 -6.28 13.67
N ILE A 16 -14.83 -5.59 13.51
CA ILE A 16 -15.87 -5.60 14.54
C ILE A 16 -16.83 -6.72 14.19
N GLY A 17 -16.40 -7.97 14.36
CA GLY A 17 -17.30 -9.08 14.56
C GLY A 17 -18.08 -8.79 15.83
N PHE A 18 -19.32 -8.28 15.68
CA PHE A 18 -20.28 -8.30 16.74
C PHE A 18 -20.49 -9.78 17.11
N GLY A 19 -19.71 -10.25 18.07
CA GLY A 19 -20.07 -11.44 18.80
C GLY A 19 -21.43 -11.18 19.40
N ASP A 20 -22.33 -12.13 19.17
CA ASP A 20 -23.68 -12.17 19.67
C ASP A 20 -23.83 -11.52 21.04
N ALA A 21 -24.59 -10.44 21.08
CA ALA A 21 -25.15 -9.89 22.30
C ALA A 21 -26.29 -10.83 22.75
N THR A 22 -25.95 -12.10 23.01
CA THR A 22 -26.82 -12.96 23.79
C THR A 22 -26.73 -12.47 25.22
N GLY A 23 -27.85 -12.00 25.71
CA GLY A 23 -28.02 -11.37 27.00
C GLY A 23 -27.24 -12.06 28.11
N LEU A 24 -26.26 -11.32 28.61
CA LEU A 24 -25.66 -11.58 29.91
C LEU A 24 -26.75 -11.35 30.98
N TYR A 25 -27.45 -12.40 31.31
CA TYR A 25 -28.04 -12.45 32.63
C TYR A 25 -26.85 -12.40 33.59
N ALA A 26 -26.80 -11.34 34.38
CA ALA A 26 -25.83 -11.19 35.45
C ALA A 26 -26.10 -12.30 36.48
N GLU A 27 -25.50 -13.49 36.30
CA GLU A 27 -25.25 -14.39 37.36
C GLU A 27 -24.35 -13.64 38.36
N ASP A 28 -24.65 -13.71 39.62
CA ASP A 28 -23.96 -13.06 40.72
C ASP A 28 -22.59 -13.74 40.92
N LEU A 29 -21.71 -13.51 39.96
CA LEU A 29 -20.29 -13.87 40.04
C LEU A 29 -19.67 -12.98 41.12
N GLY A 30 -18.99 -13.58 42.08
CA GLY A 30 -18.29 -12.84 43.13
C GLY A 30 -17.31 -11.81 42.53
N ASP A 31 -17.05 -10.72 43.24
CA ASP A 31 -16.20 -9.63 42.74
C ASP A 31 -14.83 -10.11 42.24
N GLU A 32 -14.27 -11.17 42.83
CA GLU A 32 -13.01 -11.78 42.41
C GLU A 32 -13.08 -12.45 41.03
N GLU A 33 -14.16 -13.17 40.69
CA GLU A 33 -14.35 -13.76 39.37
C GLU A 33 -14.61 -12.70 38.30
N ARG A 34 -15.25 -11.60 38.64
CA ARG A 34 -15.46 -10.47 37.72
C ARG A 34 -14.15 -9.78 37.44
N ILE A 35 -13.30 -9.59 38.46
CA ILE A 35 -11.95 -8.98 38.30
C ILE A 35 -11.10 -9.87 37.40
N SER A 36 -11.01 -11.16 37.64
CA SER A 36 -10.26 -12.12 36.84
C SER A 36 -10.72 -12.13 35.36
N THR A 37 -12.03 -12.09 35.13
CA THR A 37 -12.58 -12.03 33.76
C THR A 37 -12.26 -10.71 33.07
N LEU A 38 -12.23 -9.61 33.80
CA LEU A 38 -11.86 -8.30 33.25
C LEU A 38 -10.36 -8.22 32.95
N GLU A 39 -9.52 -8.79 33.82
CA GLU A 39 -8.06 -8.86 33.58
C GLU A 39 -7.75 -9.66 32.31
N GLU A 40 -8.38 -10.83 32.11
CA GLU A 40 -8.23 -11.64 30.90
C GLU A 40 -8.67 -10.87 29.63
N LYS A 41 -9.78 -10.12 29.71
CA LYS A 41 -10.23 -9.28 28.59
C LYS A 41 -9.32 -8.11 28.32
N VAL A 42 -8.72 -7.53 29.33
CA VAL A 42 -7.74 -6.45 29.16
C VAL A 42 -6.51 -6.97 28.43
N GLU A 43 -5.97 -8.12 28.86
CA GLU A 43 -4.82 -8.76 28.19
C GLU A 43 -5.12 -9.09 26.72
N GLU A 44 -6.31 -9.66 26.43
CA GLU A 44 -6.76 -9.91 25.05
C GLU A 44 -6.84 -8.61 24.22
N LEU A 45 -7.35 -7.53 24.80
CA LEU A 45 -7.45 -6.24 24.13
C LEU A 45 -6.08 -5.60 23.89
N GLU A 46 -5.15 -5.70 24.83
CA GLU A 46 -3.79 -5.22 24.68
C GLU A 46 -3.05 -5.96 23.56
N ASP A 47 -3.20 -7.28 23.47
CA ASP A 47 -2.66 -8.10 22.38
C ASP A 47 -3.24 -7.69 21.02
N ARG A 48 -4.53 -7.41 20.97
CA ARG A 48 -5.19 -6.95 19.72
C ARG A 48 -4.74 -5.56 19.33
N ILE A 49 -4.57 -4.66 20.27
CA ILE A 49 -4.05 -3.30 20.03
C ILE A 49 -2.64 -3.41 19.48
N SER A 50 -1.75 -4.18 20.10
CA SER A 50 -0.37 -4.35 19.63
C SER A 50 -0.29 -4.89 18.21
N LYS A 51 -1.16 -5.87 17.87
CA LYS A 51 -1.25 -6.40 16.49
C LYS A 51 -1.77 -5.36 15.50
N LEU A 52 -2.75 -4.55 15.90
CA LEU A 52 -3.26 -3.48 15.03
C LEU A 52 -2.24 -2.37 14.81
N GLU A 53 -1.51 -1.99 15.86
CA GLU A 53 -0.42 -1.02 15.77
C GLU A 53 0.69 -1.51 14.83
N GLN A 54 1.07 -2.80 14.92
CA GLN A 54 2.04 -3.40 14.01
C GLN A 54 1.54 -3.39 12.55
N LEU A 55 0.27 -3.75 12.31
CA LEU A 55 -0.32 -3.70 10.97
C LEU A 55 -0.39 -2.27 10.41
N ILE A 56 -0.65 -1.27 11.24
CA ILE A 56 -0.65 0.14 10.84
C ILE A 56 0.77 0.57 10.45
N LEU A 57 1.77 0.23 11.27
CA LEU A 57 3.17 0.53 10.96
C LEU A 57 3.63 -0.12 9.65
N GLU A 58 3.25 -1.38 9.42
CA GLU A 58 3.57 -2.10 8.17
C GLU A 58 2.85 -1.51 6.94
N GLN A 59 1.68 -0.87 7.12
CA GLN A 59 0.95 -0.21 6.03
C GLN A 59 1.46 1.22 5.75
N ASP A 60 1.93 1.93 6.76
CA ASP A 60 2.45 3.30 6.58
C ASP A 60 3.77 3.32 5.78
N ASP A 61 4.51 2.20 5.74
CA ASP A 61 5.74 2.08 4.98
C ASP A 61 5.52 1.74 3.48
N LYS A 62 4.27 1.43 3.08
CA LYS A 62 3.93 1.01 1.72
C LYS A 62 3.07 2.04 1.00
N LEU A 63 3.62 2.55 -0.08
CA LEU A 63 2.94 3.47 -0.99
C LEU A 63 2.33 2.68 -2.15
N ILE A 64 1.01 2.66 -2.30
CA ILE A 64 0.32 2.03 -3.43
C ILE A 64 -0.11 3.11 -4.42
N LEU A 65 0.39 3.03 -5.64
CA LEU A 65 0.02 3.91 -6.74
C LEU A 65 -0.74 3.12 -7.81
N GLU A 66 -2.03 3.38 -7.93
CA GLU A 66 -2.86 2.88 -9.02
C GLU A 66 -2.53 3.65 -10.32
N PRO A 67 -3.02 3.20 -11.50
CA PRO A 67 -2.88 3.99 -12.72
C PRO A 67 -3.40 5.41 -12.53
N GLY A 68 -2.53 6.41 -12.75
CA GLY A 68 -2.85 7.81 -12.48
C GLY A 68 -1.63 8.71 -12.49
N THR A 69 -1.87 9.97 -12.12
CA THR A 69 -0.86 11.02 -12.03
C THR A 69 -0.83 11.57 -10.61
N TYR A 70 0.36 11.73 -10.06
CA TYR A 70 0.62 12.05 -8.65
C TYR A 70 1.66 13.15 -8.53
N ILE A 71 1.54 14.02 -7.53
CA ILE A 71 2.47 15.12 -7.28
C ILE A 71 3.29 14.84 -6.01
N GLY A 72 4.61 14.87 -6.15
CA GLY A 72 5.53 14.74 -5.03
C GLY A 72 5.37 15.87 -4.01
N GLY A 73 5.25 15.52 -2.75
CA GLY A 73 4.99 16.44 -1.65
C GLY A 73 3.50 16.73 -1.36
N ASP A 74 2.61 16.45 -2.33
CA ASP A 74 1.16 16.62 -2.17
C ASP A 74 0.46 15.25 -2.08
N ASP A 75 0.69 14.37 -3.07
CA ASP A 75 0.08 13.04 -3.16
C ASP A 75 1.04 11.95 -2.66
N ILE A 76 2.35 12.12 -2.89
CA ILE A 76 3.41 11.20 -2.50
C ILE A 76 4.38 11.95 -1.58
N PRO A 77 4.71 11.43 -0.39
CA PRO A 77 5.74 12.01 0.46
C PRO A 77 7.07 12.14 -0.29
N VAL A 78 7.81 13.23 -0.01
CA VAL A 78 9.16 13.42 -0.55
C VAL A 78 10.09 12.37 0.05
N GLY A 79 10.90 11.72 -0.79
CA GLY A 79 11.81 10.68 -0.33
C GLY A 79 12.45 9.90 -1.47
N GLU A 80 13.18 8.87 -1.11
CA GLU A 80 13.74 7.89 -2.02
C GLU A 80 12.97 6.58 -1.89
N TYR A 81 12.56 6.01 -3.02
CA TYR A 81 11.67 4.85 -3.07
C TYR A 81 12.21 3.75 -3.97
N SER A 82 11.87 2.53 -3.63
CA SER A 82 11.91 1.38 -4.55
C SER A 82 10.48 1.02 -4.93
N PHE A 83 10.20 0.89 -6.24
CA PHE A 83 8.87 0.55 -6.77
C PHE A 83 8.89 -0.81 -7.45
N ALA A 84 7.89 -1.64 -7.16
CA ALA A 84 7.64 -2.90 -7.84
C ALA A 84 6.19 -2.96 -8.34
N VAL A 85 5.92 -3.77 -9.38
CA VAL A 85 4.55 -3.97 -9.85
C VAL A 85 3.77 -4.78 -8.82
N SER A 86 2.66 -4.24 -8.35
CA SER A 86 1.75 -4.90 -7.40
C SER A 86 0.69 -5.70 -8.16
N GLY A 87 0.57 -6.99 -7.83
CA GLY A 87 -0.37 -7.89 -8.51
C GLY A 87 0.17 -8.44 -9.83
N THR A 88 -0.69 -8.50 -10.85
CA THR A 88 -0.34 -8.95 -12.20
C THR A 88 -0.57 -7.83 -13.20
N GLY A 89 0.40 -7.60 -14.10
CA GLY A 89 0.23 -6.58 -15.12
C GLY A 89 1.55 -6.10 -15.69
N GLN A 90 1.43 -5.22 -16.66
CA GLN A 90 2.54 -4.49 -17.25
C GLN A 90 2.10 -3.07 -17.58
N GLY A 91 3.06 -2.15 -17.61
CA GLY A 91 2.76 -0.76 -17.89
C GLY A 91 4.02 0.09 -17.90
N TYR A 92 3.83 1.36 -17.65
CA TYR A 92 4.91 2.32 -17.63
C TYR A 92 4.89 3.12 -16.33
N PHE A 93 6.08 3.40 -15.82
CA PHE A 93 6.34 4.34 -14.74
C PHE A 93 7.12 5.52 -15.33
N TYR A 94 6.56 6.72 -15.21
CA TYR A 94 7.19 7.97 -15.63
C TYR A 94 7.42 8.88 -14.44
N GLN A 95 8.54 9.61 -14.49
CA GLN A 95 8.80 10.72 -13.59
C GLN A 95 9.12 11.96 -14.40
N TYR A 96 8.50 13.06 -14.06
CA TYR A 96 8.71 14.39 -14.65
C TYR A 96 9.20 15.35 -13.58
N GLU A 97 9.98 16.36 -13.97
CA GLU A 97 10.47 17.39 -13.07
C GLU A 97 9.32 18.18 -12.43
N SER A 98 8.24 18.38 -13.19
CA SER A 98 7.07 19.15 -12.75
C SER A 98 5.82 18.74 -13.52
N TYR A 99 4.66 19.23 -13.08
CA TYR A 99 3.41 19.07 -13.82
C TYR A 99 3.45 19.77 -15.20
N ALA A 100 4.20 20.86 -15.35
CA ALA A 100 4.40 21.51 -16.64
C ALA A 100 5.18 20.59 -17.62
N ALA A 101 6.25 19.96 -17.15
CA ALA A 101 7.00 18.98 -17.92
C ALA A 101 6.14 17.76 -18.31
N PHE A 102 5.25 17.33 -17.43
CA PHE A 102 4.25 16.29 -17.75
C PHE A 102 3.35 16.69 -18.92
N LEU A 103 2.83 17.92 -18.94
CA LEU A 103 1.98 18.39 -20.04
C LEU A 103 2.73 18.48 -21.37
N GLU A 104 4.04 18.70 -21.34
CA GLU A 104 4.92 18.75 -22.50
C GLU A 104 5.49 17.35 -22.87
N ASN A 105 5.19 16.33 -22.06
CA ASN A 105 5.72 14.98 -22.19
C ASN A 105 7.27 14.92 -22.11
N ASP A 106 7.84 15.82 -21.31
CA ASP A 106 9.27 15.91 -21.03
C ASP A 106 9.62 15.19 -19.75
N TYR A 107 9.85 13.87 -19.84
CA TYR A 107 10.08 12.99 -18.70
C TYR A 107 11.55 12.89 -18.32
N LEU A 108 11.83 12.89 -17.00
CA LEU A 108 13.14 12.55 -16.44
C LEU A 108 13.45 11.07 -16.57
N LEU A 109 12.45 10.24 -16.28
CA LEU A 109 12.53 8.77 -16.30
C LEU A 109 11.28 8.20 -16.98
N ALA A 110 11.49 7.17 -17.78
CA ALA A 110 10.42 6.39 -18.42
C ALA A 110 10.82 4.91 -18.43
N TYR A 111 10.17 4.11 -17.62
CA TYR A 111 10.49 2.69 -17.49
C TYR A 111 9.28 1.82 -17.78
N PRO A 112 9.35 0.92 -18.77
CA PRO A 112 8.40 -0.16 -18.90
C PRO A 112 8.62 -1.16 -17.77
N MET A 113 7.54 -1.49 -17.08
CA MET A 113 7.55 -2.41 -15.95
C MET A 113 6.59 -3.58 -16.19
N ILE A 114 6.91 -4.72 -15.59
CA ILE A 114 6.10 -5.93 -15.66
C ILE A 114 6.24 -6.70 -14.34
N ASP A 115 5.18 -7.36 -13.90
CA ASP A 115 5.27 -8.26 -12.76
C ASP A 115 6.13 -9.50 -13.07
N GLU A 116 6.73 -10.10 -12.03
CA GLU A 116 7.67 -11.22 -12.15
C GLU A 116 7.05 -12.42 -12.86
N LYS A 117 5.79 -12.76 -12.51
CA LYS A 117 5.08 -13.91 -13.09
C LYS A 117 4.79 -13.73 -14.58
N SER A 118 4.30 -12.57 -14.97
CA SER A 118 4.07 -12.25 -16.39
C SER A 118 5.36 -12.26 -17.19
N LYS A 119 6.45 -11.76 -16.61
CA LYS A 119 7.79 -11.82 -17.21
C LYS A 119 8.27 -13.25 -17.42
N GLU A 120 8.14 -14.10 -16.41
CA GLU A 120 8.47 -15.52 -16.52
C GLU A 120 7.64 -16.23 -17.59
N ASP A 121 6.33 -15.97 -17.64
CA ASP A 121 5.44 -16.61 -18.61
C ASP A 121 5.77 -16.21 -20.05
N LEU A 122 6.14 -14.95 -20.29
CA LEU A 122 6.62 -14.49 -21.60
C LEU A 122 7.96 -15.14 -21.98
N LEU A 123 8.88 -15.31 -21.01
CA LEU A 123 10.13 -16.02 -21.24
C LEU A 123 9.92 -17.49 -21.60
N LYS A 124 9.00 -18.20 -20.94
CA LYS A 124 8.60 -19.57 -21.27
C LYS A 124 8.01 -19.69 -22.67
N GLN A 125 7.33 -18.65 -23.16
CA GLN A 125 6.82 -18.55 -24.52
C GLN A 125 7.89 -18.18 -25.55
N GLY A 126 9.13 -17.96 -25.13
CA GLY A 126 10.26 -17.64 -26.01
C GLY A 126 10.45 -16.15 -26.32
N VAL A 127 9.75 -15.26 -25.64
CA VAL A 127 9.88 -13.80 -25.79
C VAL A 127 11.09 -13.29 -25.01
N LYS A 128 12.30 -13.52 -25.54
CA LYS A 128 13.55 -13.18 -24.85
C LYS A 128 13.75 -11.67 -24.62
N ALA A 129 13.19 -10.82 -25.47
CA ALA A 129 13.32 -9.39 -25.39
C ALA A 129 12.71 -8.79 -24.10
N VAL A 130 11.79 -9.49 -23.43
CA VAL A 130 11.19 -9.05 -22.18
C VAL A 130 12.23 -8.80 -21.08
N SER A 131 13.29 -9.60 -21.03
CA SER A 131 14.36 -9.46 -20.02
C SER A 131 15.16 -8.16 -20.13
N SER A 132 15.29 -7.62 -21.33
CA SER A 132 16.06 -6.39 -21.59
C SER A 132 15.20 -5.13 -21.67
N LEU A 133 13.89 -5.27 -21.89
CA LEU A 133 12.98 -4.15 -22.09
C LEU A 133 12.19 -3.80 -20.82
N TYR A 134 11.85 -4.79 -20.00
CA TYR A 134 10.97 -4.59 -18.85
C TYR A 134 11.72 -4.79 -17.53
N LEU A 135 11.46 -3.90 -16.59
CA LEU A 135 11.91 -4.02 -15.21
C LEU A 135 10.80 -4.60 -14.35
N THR A 136 11.17 -5.38 -13.35
CA THR A 136 10.23 -5.85 -12.31
C THR A 136 10.24 -4.93 -11.11
N GLU A 137 11.34 -4.19 -10.93
CA GLU A 137 11.56 -3.27 -9.83
C GLU A 137 12.38 -2.05 -10.30
N LEU A 138 12.06 -0.89 -9.75
CA LEU A 138 12.82 0.35 -9.85
C LEU A 138 13.40 0.68 -8.49
N ASN A 139 14.72 0.77 -8.39
CA ASN A 139 15.40 1.09 -7.15
C ASN A 139 15.85 2.57 -7.15
N SER A 140 15.84 3.18 -5.96
CA SER A 140 16.39 4.52 -5.72
C SER A 140 15.74 5.63 -6.57
N VAL A 141 14.41 5.59 -6.72
CA VAL A 141 13.66 6.66 -7.36
C VAL A 141 13.50 7.81 -6.37
N LYS A 142 14.16 8.91 -6.62
CA LYS A 142 14.07 10.12 -5.79
C LYS A 142 12.85 10.93 -6.17
N ILE A 143 11.91 11.11 -5.25
CA ILE A 143 10.74 11.97 -5.41
C ILE A 143 10.97 13.27 -4.65
N GLU A 144 11.00 14.37 -5.39
CA GLU A 144 11.13 15.71 -4.85
C GLU A 144 9.78 16.45 -4.89
N LYS A 145 9.68 17.52 -4.11
CA LYS A 145 8.48 18.34 -4.09
C LYS A 145 8.21 18.94 -5.47
N GLY A 146 7.00 18.69 -5.97
CA GLY A 146 6.55 19.17 -7.28
C GLY A 146 6.87 18.23 -8.44
N ASN A 147 7.66 17.15 -8.23
CA ASN A 147 7.78 16.12 -9.26
C ASN A 147 6.39 15.59 -9.62
N CYS A 148 6.19 15.25 -10.89
CA CYS A 148 4.99 14.59 -11.35
C CYS A 148 5.33 13.13 -11.66
N ILE A 149 4.61 12.21 -11.06
CA ILE A 149 4.74 10.77 -11.27
C ILE A 149 3.51 10.29 -12.02
N GLN A 150 3.70 9.54 -13.11
CA GLN A 150 2.61 8.92 -13.85
C GLN A 150 2.81 7.41 -13.85
N VAL A 151 1.75 6.68 -13.51
CA VAL A 151 1.68 5.21 -13.59
C VAL A 151 0.61 4.85 -14.60
N GLU A 152 0.96 4.03 -15.59
CA GLU A 152 0.05 3.60 -16.65
C GLU A 152 -0.02 2.08 -16.75
N GLY A 153 -1.26 1.54 -16.84
CA GLY A 153 -1.54 0.15 -17.15
C GLY A 153 -1.25 -0.87 -16.04
N MET A 154 -0.76 -0.43 -14.90
CA MET A 154 -0.41 -1.29 -13.77
C MET A 154 -0.61 -0.56 -12.45
N THR A 155 -0.60 -1.30 -11.34
CA THR A 155 -0.46 -0.75 -9.98
C THR A 155 0.97 -0.99 -9.52
N VAL A 156 1.59 -0.04 -8.85
CA VAL A 156 2.91 -0.21 -8.25
C VAL A 156 2.86 -0.03 -6.74
N GLU A 157 3.68 -0.81 -6.06
CA GLU A 157 3.94 -0.70 -4.62
C GLU A 157 5.31 -0.05 -4.43
N GLY A 158 5.36 1.05 -3.68
CA GLY A 158 6.57 1.77 -3.33
C GLY A 158 6.93 1.53 -1.86
N ILE A 159 8.21 1.31 -1.59
CA ILE A 159 8.78 1.24 -0.24
C ILE A 159 9.77 2.38 -0.13
N GLN A 160 9.65 3.20 0.91
CA GLN A 160 10.61 4.26 1.19
C GLN A 160 11.90 3.66 1.75
N ASN A 161 13.05 4.06 1.16
CA ASN A 161 14.38 3.56 1.54
C ASN A 161 14.96 4.32 2.73
#